data_3b13c5c1ff4f7fe7b6b369e037521a3f
#
_entry.id   3b13c5c1ff4f7fe7b6b369e037521a3f
#
_cell.length_a   1.000
_cell.length_b   1.000
_cell.length_c   1.000
_cell.angle_alpha   90.00
_cell.angle_beta   90.00
_cell.angle_gamma   90.00
#
_symmetry.space_group_name_H-M   'P 1'
#
loop_
_entity.id
_entity.type
_entity.pdbx_description
1 polymer ?
#
loop_
_entity_poly.entity_id
_entity_poly.type
_entity_poly.pdbx_seq_one_letter_code
_entity_poly.pdbx_strand_id
1 'polypeptide(L)'
;MTINNILRKNNISKKFNINTYDFFKPIFDVKLAESRNEIKLAQKLRYKVFFSERIHSPILNIGNFRRDSDKFDNYADHIIVKFRKSKFSKARVIGTYRLLKQSVADKKSGFYSCDEFNLDNLLNSKIYNNMLELSRSCISQKFRNKNVLKLMWNEIYRYINENNIDALFGTASFLDTNINKIEDQLIYLNNNYKMSENIKVNALANYKVKVDYEKKIDINLKLVSRLPTLIKAYLKFNASIGEGAVIDKKFKTTDVFVFLPIEEINKDYVNKIID
;
A
#
# COMPACT_ATOMS: atom_id res chain seq x y z
N MET A 1 -8.71 -16.75 67.27
CA MET A 1 -8.08 -16.75 65.93
C MET A 1 -8.96 -15.98 64.97
N THR A 2 -8.50 -14.85 64.55
CA THR A 2 -9.30 -13.71 64.08
C THR A 2 -9.61 -13.83 62.59
N ILE A 3 -10.86 -13.53 62.25
CA ILE A 3 -11.50 -13.53 60.92
C ILE A 3 -10.70 -12.72 59.81
N ASN A 4 -9.72 -11.94 60.21
CA ASN A 4 -8.87 -11.13 59.33
C ASN A 4 -7.83 -11.90 58.48
N ASN A 5 -7.59 -13.19 58.75
CA ASN A 5 -6.61 -13.98 57.97
C ASN A 5 -7.20 -14.73 56.78
N ILE A 6 -8.52 -14.79 56.66
CA ILE A 6 -9.18 -15.49 55.53
C ILE A 6 -9.42 -14.55 54.35
N LEU A 7 -9.57 -13.24 54.58
CA LEU A 7 -9.82 -12.25 53.52
C LEU A 7 -8.57 -11.78 52.78
N ARG A 8 -7.38 -12.00 53.34
CA ARG A 8 -6.11 -11.66 52.66
C ARG A 8 -5.61 -12.70 51.66
N LYS A 9 -6.06 -13.95 51.76
CA LYS A 9 -5.62 -15.01 50.83
C LYS A 9 -6.38 -15.04 49.50
N ASN A 10 -7.59 -14.51 49.43
CA ASN A 10 -8.40 -14.58 48.22
C ASN A 10 -8.32 -13.39 47.27
N ASN A 11 -7.69 -12.28 47.65
CA ASN A 11 -7.57 -11.08 46.84
C ASN A 11 -6.19 -10.82 46.20
N ILE A 12 -5.17 -11.59 46.59
CA ILE A 12 -3.82 -11.43 46.03
C ILE A 12 -3.58 -12.38 44.85
N SER A 13 -4.27 -13.51 44.77
CA SER A 13 -4.07 -14.49 43.70
C SER A 13 -4.78 -14.14 42.37
N LYS A 14 -5.74 -13.22 42.38
CA LYS A 14 -6.40 -12.76 41.14
C LYS A 14 -5.73 -11.58 40.45
N LYS A 15 -4.72 -10.98 41.04
CA LYS A 15 -4.04 -9.78 40.48
C LYS A 15 -2.73 -10.05 39.75
N PHE A 16 -2.21 -11.27 39.74
CA PHE A 16 -0.90 -11.57 39.13
C PHE A 16 -0.86 -12.88 38.31
N ASN A 17 -1.93 -13.21 37.57
CA ASN A 17 -1.78 -14.12 36.43
C ASN A 17 -1.46 -13.32 35.17
N ILE A 18 -0.50 -12.41 35.23
CA ILE A 18 0.16 -11.90 34.04
C ILE A 18 1.07 -13.02 33.58
N ASN A 19 0.64 -13.74 32.55
CA ASN A 19 1.46 -14.78 31.95
C ASN A 19 2.75 -14.12 31.48
N THR A 20 3.86 -14.36 32.16
CA THR A 20 5.16 -13.76 31.84
C THR A 20 5.58 -14.02 30.42
N TYR A 21 5.10 -15.09 29.79
CA TYR A 21 5.26 -15.39 28.37
C TYR A 21 4.67 -14.31 27.45
N ASP A 22 3.63 -13.58 27.84
CA ASP A 22 3.02 -12.54 27.00
C ASP A 22 3.92 -11.30 26.87
N PHE A 23 4.83 -11.07 27.79
CA PHE A 23 5.81 -9.97 27.70
C PHE A 23 6.87 -10.20 26.61
N PHE A 24 7.11 -11.45 26.23
CA PHE A 24 8.13 -11.82 25.25
C PHE A 24 7.55 -12.12 23.87
N LYS A 25 6.22 -12.07 23.70
CA LYS A 25 5.60 -12.26 22.40
C LYS A 25 5.86 -11.07 21.46
N PRO A 26 6.08 -11.33 20.16
CA PRO A 26 6.14 -10.27 19.17
C PRO A 26 4.83 -9.49 19.12
N ILE A 27 4.92 -8.15 19.07
CA ILE A 27 3.77 -7.26 19.02
C ILE A 27 3.80 -6.52 17.70
N PHE A 28 2.67 -6.59 16.97
CA PHE A 28 2.39 -5.77 15.80
C PHE A 28 1.34 -4.74 16.18
N ASP A 29 1.58 -3.49 15.84
CA ASP A 29 0.69 -2.36 16.07
C ASP A 29 0.51 -1.63 14.73
N VAL A 30 -0.74 -1.46 14.30
CA VAL A 30 -1.09 -0.82 13.03
C VAL A 30 -1.94 0.40 13.31
N LYS A 31 -1.56 1.53 12.78
CA LYS A 31 -2.28 2.79 12.98
C LYS A 31 -1.94 3.83 11.91
N LEU A 32 -2.68 4.92 11.88
CA LEU A 32 -2.25 6.14 11.21
C LEU A 32 -1.10 6.81 11.98
N ALA A 33 -0.16 7.40 11.26
CA ALA A 33 0.90 8.19 11.87
C ALA A 33 0.33 9.51 12.43
N GLU A 34 0.54 9.77 13.70
CA GLU A 34 0.00 10.94 14.43
C GLU A 34 1.05 12.05 14.59
N SER A 35 2.30 11.76 14.30
CA SER A 35 3.39 12.73 14.49
C SER A 35 4.32 12.82 13.28
N ARG A 36 4.94 13.98 13.11
CA ARG A 36 5.99 14.18 12.10
C ARG A 36 7.15 13.18 12.26
N ASN A 37 7.41 12.72 13.48
CA ASN A 37 8.45 11.72 13.72
C ASN A 37 8.06 10.35 13.17
N GLU A 38 6.82 9.93 13.32
CA GLU A 38 6.29 8.68 12.74
C GLU A 38 6.32 8.72 11.22
N ILE A 39 5.94 9.85 10.61
CA ILE A 39 6.06 10.06 9.15
C ILE A 39 7.54 9.94 8.71
N LYS A 40 8.48 10.55 9.45
CA LYS A 40 9.92 10.41 9.17
C LYS A 40 10.40 8.95 9.26
N LEU A 41 9.85 8.15 10.16
CA LEU A 41 10.16 6.71 10.25
C LEU A 41 9.61 5.94 9.05
N ALA A 42 8.39 6.24 8.59
CA ALA A 42 7.84 5.70 7.35
C ALA A 42 8.70 6.05 6.14
N GLN A 43 9.12 7.33 6.00
CA GLN A 43 10.02 7.80 4.94
C GLN A 43 11.39 7.07 4.96
N LYS A 44 11.94 6.79 6.15
CA LYS A 44 13.18 6.00 6.28
C LYS A 44 12.99 4.55 5.83
N LEU A 45 11.85 3.93 6.18
CA LEU A 45 11.52 2.59 5.70
C LEU A 45 11.39 2.56 4.17
N ARG A 46 10.66 3.52 3.57
CA ARG A 46 10.49 3.68 2.14
C ARG A 46 11.84 3.81 1.43
N TYR A 47 12.71 4.70 1.91
CA TYR A 47 14.06 4.85 1.37
C TYR A 47 14.83 3.53 1.39
N LYS A 48 14.81 2.82 2.51
CA LYS A 48 15.47 1.52 2.64
C LYS A 48 14.94 0.52 1.62
N VAL A 49 13.61 0.40 1.50
CA VAL A 49 12.96 -0.60 0.62
C VAL A 49 13.13 -0.23 -0.86
N PHE A 50 12.88 1.03 -1.22
CA PHE A 50 12.85 1.43 -2.63
C PHE A 50 14.23 1.67 -3.22
N PHE A 51 15.19 2.10 -2.42
CA PHE A 51 16.51 2.47 -2.93
C PHE A 51 17.63 1.55 -2.43
N SER A 52 17.74 1.30 -1.12
CA SER A 52 18.84 0.51 -0.59
C SER A 52 18.73 -0.99 -0.90
N GLU A 53 17.52 -1.56 -0.78
CA GLU A 53 17.30 -3.00 -1.01
C GLU A 53 17.24 -3.35 -2.50
N ARG A 54 16.79 -2.42 -3.35
CA ARG A 54 16.50 -2.69 -4.77
C ARG A 54 17.58 -2.20 -5.72
N ILE A 55 18.06 -0.99 -5.54
CA ILE A 55 18.91 -0.35 -6.54
C ILE A 55 20.39 -0.62 -6.29
N HIS A 56 20.75 -1.15 -5.10
CA HIS A 56 22.14 -1.42 -4.67
C HIS A 56 23.07 -0.22 -4.92
N SER A 57 22.51 0.94 -5.22
CA SER A 57 23.24 2.16 -5.49
C SER A 57 23.24 2.99 -4.22
N PRO A 58 24.40 3.36 -3.69
CA PRO A 58 24.47 4.50 -2.82
C PRO A 58 24.07 5.70 -3.68
N ILE A 59 22.80 6.04 -3.73
CA ILE A 59 22.43 7.38 -4.16
C ILE A 59 23.16 8.27 -3.19
N LEU A 60 24.18 8.95 -3.70
CA LEU A 60 24.97 9.94 -2.99
C LEU A 60 24.01 11.06 -2.52
N ASN A 61 23.28 10.78 -1.45
CA ASN A 61 22.61 11.80 -0.69
C ASN A 61 23.66 12.46 0.19
N ILE A 62 24.25 13.51 -0.34
CA ILE A 62 25.02 14.49 0.41
C ILE A 62 24.04 15.09 1.43
N GLY A 63 24.10 14.60 2.66
CA GLY A 63 23.26 15.07 3.75
C GLY A 63 22.57 13.92 4.54
N ASN A 64 22.39 14.15 5.82
CA ASN A 64 21.95 13.20 6.86
C ASN A 64 20.57 12.53 6.68
N PHE A 65 19.98 12.50 5.46
CA PHE A 65 18.57 12.15 5.32
C PHE A 65 18.35 11.05 4.28
N ARG A 66 18.68 9.81 4.66
CA ARG A 66 18.25 8.60 3.95
C ARG A 66 16.72 8.42 4.13
N ARG A 67 15.93 9.30 3.47
CA ARG A 67 14.47 9.31 3.50
C ARG A 67 13.90 9.49 2.09
N ASP A 68 12.90 8.70 1.74
CA ASP A 68 12.04 8.99 0.60
C ASP A 68 10.97 9.99 1.07
N SER A 69 11.04 11.21 0.58
CA SER A 69 10.16 12.33 0.95
C SER A 69 9.77 13.12 -0.28
N ASP A 70 8.51 13.49 -0.38
CA ASP A 70 7.98 14.38 -1.41
C ASP A 70 6.96 15.37 -0.83
N LYS A 71 6.40 16.27 -1.68
CA LYS A 71 5.42 17.28 -1.28
C LYS A 71 4.16 16.70 -0.63
N PHE A 72 3.74 15.51 -1.08
CA PHE A 72 2.51 14.86 -0.63
C PHE A 72 2.59 14.37 0.83
N ASP A 73 3.79 14.08 1.34
CA ASP A 73 3.97 13.62 2.72
C ASP A 73 3.53 14.65 3.78
N ASN A 74 3.38 15.92 3.40
CA ASN A 74 2.99 16.98 4.32
C ASN A 74 1.50 17.04 4.61
N TYR A 75 0.67 16.39 3.78
CA TYR A 75 -0.78 16.48 3.86
C TYR A 75 -1.53 15.18 3.61
N ALA A 76 -0.83 14.13 3.23
CA ALA A 76 -1.38 12.79 3.15
C ALA A 76 -1.34 12.10 4.51
N ASP A 77 -2.28 11.18 4.75
CA ASP A 77 -2.25 10.28 5.89
C ASP A 77 -1.29 9.11 5.62
N HIS A 78 -0.72 8.55 6.68
CA HIS A 78 0.23 7.45 6.57
C HIS A 78 -0.14 6.31 7.50
N ILE A 79 -0.49 5.15 6.95
CA ILE A 79 -0.54 3.91 7.73
C ILE A 79 0.89 3.49 8.05
N ILE A 80 1.13 3.12 9.28
CA ILE A 80 2.38 2.53 9.75
C ILE A 80 2.11 1.23 10.49
N VAL A 81 2.93 0.22 10.19
CA VAL A 81 2.98 -1.02 10.96
C VAL A 81 4.23 -1.00 11.83
N LYS A 82 4.04 -1.00 13.13
CA LYS A 82 5.11 -1.07 14.12
C LYS A 82 5.29 -2.51 14.60
N PHE A 83 6.52 -2.90 14.79
CA PHE A 83 6.90 -4.19 15.33
C PHE A 83 7.77 -4.02 16.57
N ARG A 84 7.48 -4.80 17.62
CA ARG A 84 8.31 -4.99 18.80
C ARG A 84 8.58 -6.49 18.98
N LYS A 85 9.84 -6.84 19.32
CA LYS A 85 10.16 -8.23 19.65
C LYS A 85 9.50 -8.67 20.96
N SER A 86 9.31 -7.73 21.89
CA SER A 86 8.70 -7.92 23.19
C SER A 86 8.12 -6.60 23.68
N LYS A 87 7.35 -6.61 24.76
CA LYS A 87 6.81 -5.41 25.41
C LYS A 87 7.89 -4.38 25.77
N PHE A 88 9.10 -4.84 26.08
CA PHE A 88 10.23 -4.00 26.52
C PHE A 88 11.13 -3.54 25.35
N SER A 89 10.95 -4.09 24.16
CA SER A 89 11.82 -3.75 23.04
C SER A 89 11.34 -2.47 22.33
N LYS A 90 12.29 -1.73 21.75
CA LYS A 90 11.99 -0.53 20.96
C LYS A 90 11.16 -0.90 19.73
N ALA A 91 10.07 -0.16 19.52
CA ALA A 91 9.26 -0.28 18.31
C ALA A 91 10.02 0.22 17.08
N ARG A 92 9.82 -0.46 15.94
CA ARG A 92 10.33 -0.02 14.64
C ARG A 92 9.24 -0.14 13.59
N VAL A 93 9.18 0.80 12.66
CA VAL A 93 8.26 0.76 11.53
C VAL A 93 8.77 -0.29 10.53
N ILE A 94 7.90 -1.22 10.16
CA ILE A 94 8.19 -2.35 9.27
C ILE A 94 7.30 -2.40 8.03
N GLY A 95 6.20 -1.66 8.03
CA GLY A 95 5.28 -1.47 6.91
C GLY A 95 4.72 -0.06 6.89
N THR A 96 4.40 0.44 5.71
CA THR A 96 3.74 1.74 5.53
C THR A 96 2.93 1.78 4.23
N TYR A 97 1.89 2.61 4.24
CA TYR A 97 1.08 2.98 3.08
C TYR A 97 0.73 4.46 3.21
N ARG A 98 0.78 5.21 2.10
CA ARG A 98 0.35 6.61 2.05
C ARG A 98 -1.04 6.70 1.44
N LEU A 99 -1.90 7.48 2.09
CA LEU A 99 -3.31 7.67 1.77
C LEU A 99 -3.56 9.14 1.47
N LEU A 100 -4.06 9.48 0.29
CA LEU A 100 -4.38 10.85 -0.06
C LEU A 100 -5.85 10.95 -0.49
N LYS A 101 -6.68 11.61 0.35
CA LYS A 101 -8.09 11.84 0.07
C LYS A 101 -8.28 12.88 -1.03
N GLN A 102 -9.30 12.70 -1.86
CA GLN A 102 -9.67 13.66 -2.90
C GLN A 102 -9.89 15.05 -2.33
N SER A 103 -10.63 15.18 -1.24
CA SER A 103 -10.91 16.46 -0.59
C SER A 103 -9.65 17.23 -0.12
N VAL A 104 -8.53 16.53 0.06
CA VAL A 104 -7.22 17.11 0.36
C VAL A 104 -6.45 17.39 -0.92
N ALA A 105 -6.45 16.48 -1.89
CA ALA A 105 -5.77 16.64 -3.16
C ALA A 105 -6.29 17.86 -3.93
N ASP A 106 -7.61 18.07 -3.98
CA ASP A 106 -8.29 19.20 -4.65
C ASP A 106 -7.85 20.56 -4.10
N LYS A 107 -7.53 20.64 -2.80
CA LYS A 107 -7.06 21.85 -2.11
C LYS A 107 -5.55 22.06 -2.17
N LYS A 108 -4.81 21.11 -2.74
CA LYS A 108 -3.33 21.08 -2.76
C LYS A 108 -2.80 20.92 -4.19
N SER A 109 -1.89 19.99 -4.39
CA SER A 109 -1.18 19.80 -5.66
C SER A 109 -1.77 18.67 -6.52
N GLY A 110 -3.04 18.31 -6.31
CA GLY A 110 -3.64 17.16 -6.97
C GLY A 110 -3.13 15.83 -6.42
N PHE A 111 -3.34 14.77 -7.17
CA PHE A 111 -2.89 13.42 -6.83
C PHE A 111 -1.48 13.13 -7.35
N TYR A 112 -0.78 12.22 -6.70
CA TYR A 112 0.54 11.77 -7.14
C TYR A 112 0.49 11.09 -8.52
N SER A 113 -0.54 10.29 -8.76
CA SER A 113 -0.71 9.57 -10.04
C SER A 113 -0.89 10.50 -11.25
N CYS A 114 -1.27 11.77 -11.04
CA CYS A 114 -1.36 12.77 -12.12
C CYS A 114 0.00 13.12 -12.74
N ASP A 115 1.10 12.84 -12.06
CA ASP A 115 2.45 13.04 -12.63
C ASP A 115 2.76 12.01 -13.76
N GLU A 116 2.01 10.90 -13.85
CA GLU A 116 2.26 9.77 -14.75
C GLU A 116 1.06 9.41 -15.63
N PHE A 117 -0.15 9.71 -15.18
CA PHE A 117 -1.41 9.33 -15.85
C PHE A 117 -2.35 10.52 -15.96
N ASN A 118 -3.11 10.54 -17.05
CA ASN A 118 -4.22 11.49 -17.22
C ASN A 118 -5.47 10.93 -16.53
N LEU A 119 -5.89 11.60 -15.45
CA LEU A 119 -7.05 11.26 -14.64
C LEU A 119 -8.29 12.09 -14.97
N ASP A 120 -8.27 12.94 -16.01
CA ASP A 120 -9.33 13.92 -16.29
C ASP A 120 -10.72 13.26 -16.42
N ASN A 121 -10.83 12.16 -17.18
CA ASN A 121 -12.10 11.46 -17.32
C ASN A 121 -12.62 10.92 -16.00
N LEU A 122 -11.74 10.35 -15.17
CA LEU A 122 -12.10 9.83 -13.85
C LEU A 122 -12.56 10.97 -12.91
N LEU A 123 -11.78 12.03 -12.81
CA LEU A 123 -12.05 13.16 -11.90
C LEU A 123 -13.27 13.98 -12.32
N ASN A 124 -13.51 14.13 -13.63
CA ASN A 124 -14.63 14.90 -14.16
C ASN A 124 -15.92 14.08 -14.31
N SER A 125 -15.87 12.76 -14.19
CA SER A 125 -17.05 11.88 -14.38
C SER A 125 -18.15 12.13 -13.34
N LYS A 126 -17.80 12.62 -12.15
CA LYS A 126 -18.68 12.79 -10.99
C LYS A 126 -19.39 11.50 -10.56
N ILE A 127 -18.90 10.34 -11.03
CA ILE A 127 -19.41 9.03 -10.60
C ILE A 127 -18.89 8.73 -9.21
N TYR A 128 -17.61 9.05 -8.97
CA TYR A 128 -16.94 8.91 -7.67
C TYR A 128 -16.56 10.29 -7.15
N ASN A 129 -17.01 10.62 -5.92
CA ASN A 129 -16.86 11.96 -5.37
C ASN A 129 -15.98 12.01 -4.11
N ASN A 130 -15.57 10.85 -3.62
CA ASN A 130 -14.74 10.73 -2.43
C ASN A 130 -13.68 9.64 -2.61
N MET A 131 -12.78 9.86 -3.54
CA MET A 131 -11.74 8.90 -3.88
C MET A 131 -10.53 8.99 -2.95
N LEU A 132 -9.82 7.87 -2.81
CA LEU A 132 -8.60 7.74 -2.04
C LEU A 132 -7.46 7.20 -2.90
N GLU A 133 -6.41 7.99 -3.05
CA GLU A 133 -5.18 7.52 -3.68
C GLU A 133 -4.31 6.75 -2.69
N LEU A 134 -3.94 5.54 -3.06
CA LEU A 134 -3.03 4.67 -2.35
C LEU A 134 -1.65 4.69 -2.99
N SER A 135 -0.61 5.07 -2.24
CA SER A 135 0.74 5.18 -2.77
C SER A 135 1.81 4.80 -1.74
N ARG A 136 3.05 4.65 -2.17
CA ARG A 136 4.20 4.37 -1.31
C ARG A 136 4.04 3.14 -0.41
N SER A 137 3.35 2.09 -0.90
CA SER A 137 3.23 0.82 -0.20
C SER A 137 4.57 0.13 -0.09
N CYS A 138 5.02 -0.17 1.10
CA CYS A 138 6.18 -1.02 1.29
C CYS A 138 6.21 -1.74 2.63
N ILE A 139 6.86 -2.91 2.61
CA ILE A 139 7.10 -3.75 3.79
C ILE A 139 8.60 -4.10 3.82
N SER A 140 9.22 -3.96 4.98
CA SER A 140 10.61 -4.38 5.22
C SER A 140 10.81 -5.84 4.83
N GLN A 141 11.90 -6.15 4.13
CA GLN A 141 12.18 -7.47 3.52
C GLN A 141 11.91 -8.64 4.48
N LYS A 142 12.36 -8.54 5.74
CA LYS A 142 12.19 -9.59 6.76
C LYS A 142 10.72 -9.84 7.16
N PHE A 143 9.81 -8.96 6.76
CA PHE A 143 8.39 -8.98 7.15
C PHE A 143 7.44 -9.05 5.95
N ARG A 144 7.95 -9.34 4.74
CA ARG A 144 7.15 -9.51 3.51
C ARG A 144 6.38 -10.82 3.54
N ASN A 145 5.51 -10.94 4.51
CA ASN A 145 4.59 -12.06 4.63
C ASN A 145 3.13 -11.58 4.52
N LYS A 146 2.23 -12.52 4.36
CA LYS A 146 0.81 -12.21 4.21
C LYS A 146 0.22 -11.49 5.43
N ASN A 147 0.77 -11.73 6.64
CA ASN A 147 0.21 -11.16 7.86
C ASN A 147 0.40 -9.63 7.92
N VAL A 148 1.58 -9.09 7.58
CA VAL A 148 1.79 -7.64 7.58
C VAL A 148 0.95 -6.95 6.52
N LEU A 149 0.85 -7.51 5.32
CA LEU A 149 -0.01 -6.98 4.27
C LEU A 149 -1.49 -7.03 4.69
N LYS A 150 -1.93 -8.13 5.30
CA LYS A 150 -3.27 -8.28 5.86
C LYS A 150 -3.57 -7.18 6.89
N LEU A 151 -2.67 -6.93 7.83
CA LEU A 151 -2.83 -5.86 8.82
C LEU A 151 -2.97 -4.48 8.16
N MET A 152 -2.20 -4.20 7.12
CA MET A 152 -2.29 -2.93 6.39
C MET A 152 -3.64 -2.79 5.68
N TRP A 153 -4.14 -3.86 5.06
CA TRP A 153 -5.43 -3.85 4.39
C TRP A 153 -6.61 -3.72 5.37
N ASN A 154 -6.53 -4.33 6.55
CA ASN A 154 -7.54 -4.14 7.60
C ASN A 154 -7.64 -2.66 8.01
N GLU A 155 -6.50 -1.99 8.15
CA GLU A 155 -6.47 -0.56 8.47
C GLU A 155 -6.97 0.31 7.30
N ILE A 156 -6.65 -0.04 6.04
CA ILE A 156 -7.21 0.63 4.85
C ILE A 156 -8.73 0.47 4.83
N TYR A 157 -9.25 -0.73 5.11
CA TYR A 157 -10.69 -0.98 5.12
C TYR A 157 -11.40 -0.17 6.23
N ARG A 158 -10.80 -0.10 7.43
CA ARG A 158 -11.29 0.78 8.49
C ARG A 158 -11.34 2.24 8.04
N TYR A 159 -10.25 2.71 7.42
CA TYR A 159 -10.14 4.07 6.90
C TYR A 159 -11.19 4.39 5.82
N ILE A 160 -11.47 3.45 4.92
CA ILE A 160 -12.52 3.55 3.89
C ILE A 160 -13.88 3.82 4.56
N ASN A 161 -14.25 3.00 5.55
CA ASN A 161 -15.54 3.12 6.24
C ASN A 161 -15.64 4.42 7.05
N GLU A 162 -14.61 4.78 7.79
CA GLU A 162 -14.59 6.01 8.62
C GLU A 162 -14.65 7.29 7.79
N ASN A 163 -14.16 7.25 6.56
CA ASN A 163 -14.12 8.42 5.67
C ASN A 163 -15.12 8.35 4.50
N ASN A 164 -16.00 7.34 4.44
CA ASN A 164 -16.98 7.12 3.36
C ASN A 164 -16.33 7.16 1.96
N ILE A 165 -15.18 6.51 1.79
CA ILE A 165 -14.48 6.43 0.52
C ILE A 165 -15.30 5.58 -0.45
N ASP A 166 -15.48 6.06 -1.70
CA ASP A 166 -16.26 5.38 -2.74
C ASP A 166 -15.39 4.66 -3.78
N ALA A 167 -14.14 5.08 -3.96
CA ALA A 167 -13.19 4.37 -4.82
C ALA A 167 -11.74 4.53 -4.34
N LEU A 168 -10.93 3.49 -4.58
CA LEU A 168 -9.49 3.50 -4.40
C LEU A 168 -8.79 3.54 -5.75
N PHE A 169 -7.66 4.21 -5.82
CA PHE A 169 -6.78 4.14 -6.99
C PHE A 169 -5.32 4.40 -6.61
N GLY A 170 -4.44 4.22 -7.57
CA GLY A 170 -3.02 4.50 -7.43
C GLY A 170 -2.18 3.78 -8.48
N THR A 171 -0.87 3.91 -8.37
CA THR A 171 0.06 3.22 -9.25
C THR A 171 0.61 1.95 -8.61
N ALA A 172 0.71 0.89 -9.39
CA ALA A 172 1.30 -0.38 -8.96
C ALA A 172 2.42 -0.78 -9.93
N SER A 173 3.54 -1.25 -9.37
CA SER A 173 4.81 -1.32 -10.07
C SER A 173 5.24 -2.74 -10.40
N PHE A 174 5.69 -2.94 -11.63
CA PHE A 174 6.65 -3.99 -11.99
C PHE A 174 8.06 -3.53 -11.60
N LEU A 175 8.84 -4.43 -11.02
CA LEU A 175 10.19 -4.14 -10.56
C LEU A 175 11.26 -4.27 -11.69
N ASP A 176 10.88 -3.97 -12.91
CA ASP A 176 11.72 -3.99 -14.09
C ASP A 176 11.35 -2.84 -15.03
N THR A 177 12.34 -2.29 -15.73
CA THR A 177 12.15 -1.27 -16.76
C THR A 177 12.40 -1.81 -18.16
N ASN A 178 12.84 -3.06 -18.28
CA ASN A 178 12.97 -3.74 -19.56
C ASN A 178 11.60 -4.32 -19.97
N ILE A 179 10.93 -3.59 -20.86
CA ILE A 179 9.58 -3.92 -21.32
C ILE A 179 9.50 -5.34 -21.91
N ASN A 180 10.50 -5.79 -22.64
CA ASN A 180 10.51 -7.14 -23.25
C ASN A 180 10.34 -8.26 -22.22
N LYS A 181 10.71 -8.04 -20.95
CA LYS A 181 10.55 -9.04 -19.89
C LYS A 181 9.14 -9.11 -19.30
N ILE A 182 8.38 -8.03 -19.40
CA ILE A 182 7.07 -7.84 -18.77
C ILE A 182 5.96 -7.53 -19.77
N GLU A 183 6.26 -7.50 -21.07
CA GLU A 183 5.33 -7.14 -22.13
C GLU A 183 4.05 -7.99 -22.09
N ASP A 184 4.21 -9.33 -22.03
CA ASP A 184 3.06 -10.23 -22.00
C ASP A 184 2.16 -9.99 -20.77
N GLN A 185 2.74 -9.63 -19.61
CA GLN A 185 1.98 -9.27 -18.41
C GLN A 185 1.24 -7.93 -18.59
N LEU A 186 1.86 -6.95 -19.25
CA LEU A 186 1.21 -5.67 -19.53
C LEU A 186 0.03 -5.85 -20.51
N ILE A 187 0.21 -6.66 -21.56
CA ILE A 187 -0.84 -7.03 -22.50
C ILE A 187 -1.98 -7.76 -21.77
N TYR A 188 -1.64 -8.74 -20.93
CA TYR A 188 -2.62 -9.47 -20.12
C TYR A 188 -3.45 -8.55 -19.25
N LEU A 189 -2.82 -7.63 -18.52
CA LEU A 189 -3.51 -6.67 -17.66
C LEU A 189 -4.41 -5.74 -18.47
N ASN A 190 -3.86 -5.13 -19.51
CA ASN A 190 -4.61 -4.19 -20.36
C ASN A 190 -5.83 -4.85 -21.00
N ASN A 191 -5.75 -6.12 -21.43
CA ASN A 191 -6.82 -6.75 -22.21
C ASN A 191 -7.89 -7.41 -21.33
N ASN A 192 -7.55 -7.82 -20.10
CA ASN A 192 -8.48 -8.55 -19.24
C ASN A 192 -9.06 -7.74 -18.08
N TYR A 193 -8.50 -6.55 -17.77
CA TYR A 193 -8.88 -5.75 -16.60
C TYR A 193 -9.11 -4.27 -16.94
N LYS A 194 -9.66 -4.00 -18.11
CA LYS A 194 -9.89 -2.62 -18.60
C LYS A 194 -10.84 -1.85 -17.69
N MET A 195 -10.52 -0.58 -17.46
CA MET A 195 -11.47 0.37 -16.90
C MET A 195 -12.61 0.65 -17.89
N SER A 196 -13.79 1.04 -17.36
CA SER A 196 -14.90 1.55 -18.17
C SER A 196 -14.48 2.80 -18.95
N GLU A 197 -14.94 2.94 -20.21
CA GLU A 197 -14.59 4.06 -21.07
C GLU A 197 -14.94 5.43 -20.46
N ASN A 198 -16.03 5.52 -19.66
CA ASN A 198 -16.49 6.76 -19.05
C ASN A 198 -15.53 7.33 -17.99
N ILE A 199 -14.70 6.45 -17.39
CA ILE A 199 -13.75 6.81 -16.33
C ILE A 199 -12.31 6.41 -16.68
N LYS A 200 -12.07 6.16 -17.96
CA LYS A 200 -10.80 5.65 -18.46
C LYS A 200 -9.63 6.58 -18.11
N VAL A 201 -8.61 6.00 -17.55
CA VAL A 201 -7.34 6.64 -17.24
C VAL A 201 -6.27 6.14 -18.20
N ASN A 202 -5.50 7.06 -18.76
CA ASN A 202 -4.46 6.75 -19.75
C ASN A 202 -3.08 7.17 -19.25
N ALA A 203 -2.06 6.39 -19.56
CA ALA A 203 -0.67 6.79 -19.37
C ALA A 203 -0.37 8.06 -20.17
N LEU A 204 0.32 9.03 -19.55
CA LEU A 204 0.75 10.27 -20.21
C LEU A 204 1.72 9.96 -21.36
N ALA A 205 1.49 10.56 -22.52
CA ALA A 205 2.23 10.27 -23.76
C ALA A 205 3.76 10.33 -23.62
N ASN A 206 4.25 11.28 -22.79
CA ASN A 206 5.69 11.49 -22.59
C ASN A 206 6.36 10.38 -21.77
N TYR A 207 5.59 9.55 -21.06
CA TYR A 207 6.09 8.50 -20.17
C TYR A 207 5.62 7.11 -20.58
N LYS A 208 4.60 7.05 -21.48
CA LYS A 208 3.97 5.81 -21.95
C LYS A 208 5.00 4.90 -22.62
N VAL A 209 5.05 3.66 -22.19
CA VAL A 209 5.86 2.62 -22.84
C VAL A 209 5.20 2.16 -24.14
N LYS A 210 6.03 1.76 -25.10
CA LYS A 210 5.55 1.18 -26.37
C LYS A 210 5.31 -0.31 -26.15
N VAL A 211 4.05 -0.72 -26.24
CA VAL A 211 3.61 -2.13 -26.17
C VAL A 211 2.57 -2.31 -27.27
N ASP A 212 2.68 -3.40 -28.01
CA ASP A 212 1.65 -3.84 -28.95
C ASP A 212 0.57 -4.64 -28.21
N TYR A 213 -0.49 -3.96 -27.79
CA TYR A 213 -1.59 -4.58 -27.04
C TYR A 213 -2.48 -5.51 -27.87
N GLU A 214 -2.34 -5.51 -29.21
CA GLU A 214 -3.05 -6.43 -30.11
C GLU A 214 -2.27 -7.74 -30.32
N LYS A 215 -1.03 -7.80 -29.87
CA LYS A 215 -0.20 -9.01 -29.93
C LYS A 215 -0.87 -10.17 -29.18
N LYS A 216 -1.00 -11.31 -29.86
CA LYS A 216 -1.51 -12.53 -29.25
C LYS A 216 -0.47 -13.08 -28.24
N ILE A 217 -0.92 -13.35 -27.03
CA ILE A 217 -0.12 -13.91 -25.95
C ILE A 217 -0.73 -15.23 -25.46
N ASP A 218 0.11 -16.12 -24.96
CA ASP A 218 -0.33 -17.35 -24.29
C ASP A 218 -0.68 -17.05 -22.81
N ILE A 219 -1.97 -17.05 -22.49
CA ILE A 219 -2.46 -16.81 -21.13
C ILE A 219 -2.45 -18.13 -20.35
N ASN A 220 -1.44 -18.29 -19.53
CA ASN A 220 -1.25 -19.47 -18.70
C ASN A 220 -0.93 -19.14 -17.24
N LEU A 221 -0.94 -20.15 -16.37
CA LEU A 221 -0.64 -19.98 -14.93
C LEU A 221 0.74 -19.37 -14.68
N LYS A 222 1.71 -19.62 -15.54
CA LYS A 222 3.07 -19.08 -15.43
C LYS A 222 3.09 -17.58 -15.66
N LEU A 223 2.33 -17.07 -16.65
CA LEU A 223 2.16 -15.63 -16.91
C LEU A 223 1.59 -14.92 -15.69
N VAL A 224 0.43 -15.41 -15.20
CA VAL A 224 -0.26 -14.83 -14.04
C VAL A 224 0.58 -14.90 -12.76
N SER A 225 1.33 -15.99 -12.57
CA SER A 225 2.20 -16.15 -11.39
C SER A 225 3.32 -15.12 -11.32
N ARG A 226 3.79 -14.61 -12.46
CA ARG A 226 4.84 -13.58 -12.58
C ARG A 226 4.37 -12.16 -12.32
N LEU A 227 3.06 -11.91 -12.26
CA LEU A 227 2.55 -10.59 -11.85
C LEU A 227 3.06 -10.23 -10.46
N PRO A 228 3.41 -8.96 -10.21
CA PRO A 228 3.76 -8.46 -8.88
C PRO A 228 2.70 -8.79 -7.83
N THR A 229 3.15 -9.10 -6.63
CA THR A 229 2.24 -9.51 -5.53
C THR A 229 1.15 -8.49 -5.23
N LEU A 230 1.49 -7.19 -5.29
CA LEU A 230 0.53 -6.12 -5.03
C LEU A 230 -0.51 -6.03 -6.15
N ILE A 231 -0.10 -6.13 -7.41
CA ILE A 231 -1.03 -6.16 -8.55
C ILE A 231 -1.98 -7.35 -8.42
N LYS A 232 -1.46 -8.55 -8.15
CA LYS A 232 -2.31 -9.74 -7.90
C LYS A 232 -3.29 -9.54 -6.75
N ALA A 233 -2.91 -8.82 -5.71
CA ALA A 233 -3.82 -8.51 -4.60
C ALA A 233 -4.95 -7.60 -5.07
N TYR A 234 -4.66 -6.54 -5.81
CA TYR A 234 -5.68 -5.66 -6.37
C TYR A 234 -6.64 -6.38 -7.31
N LEU A 235 -6.13 -7.22 -8.22
CA LEU A 235 -6.99 -8.00 -9.12
C LEU A 235 -7.93 -8.95 -8.38
N LYS A 236 -7.50 -9.50 -7.23
CA LYS A 236 -8.38 -10.33 -6.37
C LYS A 236 -9.48 -9.52 -5.69
N PHE A 237 -9.25 -8.23 -5.48
CA PHE A 237 -10.28 -7.31 -5.02
C PHE A 237 -11.25 -6.88 -6.13
N ASN A 238 -11.06 -7.29 -7.36
CA ASN A 238 -11.80 -6.89 -8.56
C ASN A 238 -11.39 -5.51 -9.10
N ALA A 239 -10.12 -5.13 -8.96
CA ALA A 239 -9.63 -3.87 -9.49
C ALA A 239 -9.50 -3.92 -11.02
N SER A 240 -9.74 -2.79 -11.66
CA SER A 240 -9.47 -2.53 -13.07
C SER A 240 -8.13 -1.78 -13.28
N ILE A 241 -7.64 -1.79 -14.51
CA ILE A 241 -6.33 -1.26 -14.91
C ILE A 241 -6.53 -0.16 -15.95
N GLY A 242 -5.86 0.97 -15.75
CA GLY A 242 -5.81 2.06 -16.75
C GLY A 242 -5.05 1.67 -18.01
N GLU A 243 -5.27 2.41 -19.09
CA GLU A 243 -4.64 2.12 -20.37
C GLU A 243 -3.18 2.55 -20.41
N GLY A 244 -2.33 1.60 -20.76
CA GLY A 244 -0.89 1.80 -20.91
C GLY A 244 -0.15 1.69 -19.59
N ALA A 245 1.17 1.80 -19.69
CA ALA A 245 2.09 1.77 -18.56
C ALA A 245 3.17 2.85 -18.74
N VAL A 246 3.82 3.25 -17.66
CA VAL A 246 4.86 4.27 -17.66
C VAL A 246 6.15 3.76 -17.03
N ILE A 247 7.29 4.31 -17.43
CA ILE A 247 8.57 4.04 -16.76
C ILE A 247 8.84 5.15 -15.72
N ASP A 248 8.81 4.78 -14.45
CA ASP A 248 9.34 5.63 -13.38
C ASP A 248 10.88 5.46 -13.31
N LYS A 249 11.57 6.48 -13.82
CA LYS A 249 13.05 6.52 -13.82
C LYS A 249 13.62 6.64 -12.41
N LYS A 250 12.91 7.28 -11.50
CA LYS A 250 13.35 7.50 -10.11
C LYS A 250 13.35 6.19 -9.33
N PHE A 251 12.27 5.43 -9.42
CA PHE A 251 12.14 4.15 -8.73
C PHE A 251 12.60 2.96 -9.58
N LYS A 252 12.99 3.19 -10.85
CA LYS A 252 13.37 2.13 -11.80
C LYS A 252 12.31 1.03 -11.89
N THR A 253 11.06 1.44 -12.11
CA THR A 253 9.88 0.57 -12.24
C THR A 253 9.15 0.84 -13.54
N THR A 254 8.28 -0.09 -13.90
CA THR A 254 7.21 0.14 -14.87
C THR A 254 5.90 0.11 -14.11
N ASP A 255 5.15 1.20 -14.17
CA ASP A 255 3.96 1.40 -13.36
C ASP A 255 2.69 1.32 -14.21
N VAL A 256 1.66 0.69 -13.66
CA VAL A 256 0.31 0.64 -14.20
C VAL A 256 -0.64 1.34 -13.23
N PHE A 257 -1.66 1.99 -13.77
CA PHE A 257 -2.71 2.59 -12.96
C PHE A 257 -3.70 1.50 -12.54
N VAL A 258 -4.08 1.51 -11.27
CA VAL A 258 -5.05 0.58 -10.67
C VAL A 258 -6.23 1.38 -10.15
N PHE A 259 -7.44 0.92 -10.42
CA PHE A 259 -8.68 1.53 -9.95
C PHE A 259 -9.59 0.47 -9.32
N LEU A 260 -10.20 0.79 -8.19
CA LEU A 260 -11.02 -0.14 -7.41
C LEU A 260 -12.22 0.57 -6.79
N PRO A 261 -13.40 0.55 -7.42
CA PRO A 261 -14.65 0.99 -6.80
C PRO A 261 -14.97 0.16 -5.58
N ILE A 262 -15.39 0.81 -4.47
CA ILE A 262 -15.70 0.10 -3.23
C ILE A 262 -16.94 -0.80 -3.37
N GLU A 263 -17.92 -0.37 -4.15
CA GLU A 263 -19.13 -1.16 -4.43
C GLU A 263 -18.85 -2.46 -5.21
N GLU A 264 -17.79 -2.48 -6.04
CA GLU A 264 -17.38 -3.64 -6.84
C GLU A 264 -16.38 -4.56 -6.13
N ILE A 265 -15.98 -4.24 -4.91
CA ILE A 265 -15.01 -5.04 -4.17
C ILE A 265 -15.53 -6.48 -3.98
N ASN A 266 -14.67 -7.44 -4.28
CA ASN A 266 -14.91 -8.85 -3.98
C ASN A 266 -14.99 -9.08 -2.46
N LYS A 267 -16.23 -9.10 -1.93
CA LYS A 267 -16.52 -9.23 -0.50
C LYS A 267 -15.99 -10.54 0.09
N ASP A 268 -16.03 -11.64 -0.66
CA ASP A 268 -15.49 -12.93 -0.20
C ASP A 268 -13.98 -12.87 0.02
N TYR A 269 -13.28 -12.09 -0.80
CA TYR A 269 -11.85 -11.89 -0.63
C TYR A 269 -11.53 -10.92 0.51
N VAL A 270 -12.34 -9.88 0.69
CA VAL A 270 -12.25 -8.96 1.84
C VAL A 270 -12.42 -9.73 3.14
N ASN A 271 -13.46 -10.55 3.28
CA ASN A 271 -13.71 -11.35 4.47
C ASN A 271 -12.51 -12.26 4.81
N LYS A 272 -11.88 -12.90 3.83
CA LYS A 272 -10.65 -13.70 4.03
C LYS A 272 -9.44 -12.91 4.49
N ILE A 273 -9.45 -11.59 4.32
CA ILE A 273 -8.35 -10.71 4.73
C ILE A 273 -8.64 -10.08 6.09
N ILE A 274 -9.92 -9.78 6.40
CA ILE A 274 -10.31 -9.13 7.65
C ILE A 274 -10.36 -10.13 8.81
N ASP A 275 -10.77 -11.40 8.56
CA ASP A 275 -10.72 -12.51 9.53
C ASP A 275 -9.27 -12.97 9.82
#